data_8e29c1c3d43cbba0d686371df4cad6ec
#
_entry.id   8e29c1c3d43cbba0d686371df4cad6ec
#
_cell.length_a   1.000
_cell.length_b   1.000
_cell.length_c   1.000
_cell.angle_alpha   90.00
_cell.angle_beta   90.00
_cell.angle_gamma   90.00
#
_symmetry.space_group_name_H-M   'P 1'
#
loop_
_entity.id
_entity.type
_entity.pdbx_description
1 polymer ?
#
loop_
_entity_poly.entity_id
_entity_poly.type
_entity_poly.pdbx_seq_one_letter_code
_entity_poly.pdbx_strand_id
1 'polypeptide(L)'
;DVDFIRGLSPVIAIAQRTGGNTNPRSTVATLTEIADHARPLWIIAGDRRCLQDGHPVRRRSLDDNLRALESIPDGTRLMVVAPVAKDKPSVLLEASADLGRRGFSRVRVDGVVATLEEAAGLLSGREAKQLDVVVDRIVAGPDQRSRLADSLELAFREGRHRASVLAEKDGRWEEHVLSLHLACEHC
;
A
#
# COMPACT_ATOMS: atom_id res chain seq x y z
N ASP A 1 8.78 -44.49 -37.99
CA ASP A 1 7.88 -44.34 -36.83
C ASP A 1 8.73 -43.98 -35.61
N VAL A 2 8.34 -43.01 -34.83
CA VAL A 2 9.00 -42.60 -33.60
C VAL A 2 8.07 -42.91 -32.45
N ASP A 3 8.42 -43.89 -31.62
CA ASP A 3 7.55 -44.35 -30.53
C ASP A 3 7.61 -43.43 -29.30
N PHE A 4 8.68 -42.67 -29.14
CA PHE A 4 8.84 -41.83 -27.97
C PHE A 4 9.93 -40.74 -28.12
N ILE A 5 9.65 -39.51 -27.69
CA ILE A 5 10.59 -38.39 -27.62
C ILE A 5 10.66 -37.84 -26.18
N ARG A 6 11.88 -37.76 -25.59
CA ARG A 6 12.12 -37.17 -24.27
C ARG A 6 12.98 -35.91 -24.38
N GLY A 7 12.81 -35.01 -23.43
CA GLY A 7 13.69 -33.84 -23.28
C GLY A 7 13.32 -32.65 -24.18
N LEU A 8 12.14 -32.65 -24.79
CA LEU A 8 11.66 -31.43 -25.47
C LEU A 8 11.22 -30.39 -24.44
N SER A 9 11.68 -29.18 -24.64
CA SER A 9 11.08 -28.00 -23.99
C SER A 9 9.61 -27.84 -24.39
N PRO A 10 8.77 -27.16 -23.61
CA PRO A 10 7.40 -26.85 -24.00
C PRO A 10 7.37 -26.27 -25.41
N VAL A 11 6.64 -26.93 -26.33
CA VAL A 11 6.56 -26.50 -27.74
C VAL A 11 5.36 -25.60 -27.91
N ILE A 12 5.60 -24.41 -28.45
CA ILE A 12 4.52 -23.51 -28.89
C ILE A 12 4.28 -23.76 -30.38
N ALA A 13 3.14 -24.30 -30.73
CA ALA A 13 2.71 -24.47 -32.11
C ALA A 13 1.80 -23.33 -32.54
N ILE A 14 2.21 -22.59 -33.57
CA ILE A 14 1.36 -21.57 -34.21
C ILE A 14 0.68 -22.20 -35.42
N ALA A 15 -0.63 -22.42 -35.29
CA ALA A 15 -1.43 -22.94 -36.39
C ALA A 15 -2.17 -21.79 -37.11
N GLN A 16 -2.20 -21.86 -38.44
CA GLN A 16 -3.03 -20.95 -39.22
C GLN A 16 -4.51 -21.29 -39.03
N ARG A 17 -5.28 -20.37 -38.47
CA ARG A 17 -6.74 -20.48 -38.42
C ARG A 17 -7.35 -19.95 -39.70
N THR A 18 -7.83 -20.82 -40.55
CA THR A 18 -8.61 -20.46 -41.74
C THR A 18 -10.09 -20.44 -41.37
N GLY A 19 -10.71 -19.25 -41.36
CA GLY A 19 -12.15 -19.07 -41.20
C GLY A 19 -12.59 -18.89 -39.76
N GLY A 20 -12.58 -17.69 -39.26
CA GLY A 20 -13.24 -17.29 -38.04
C GLY A 20 -13.96 -15.96 -38.25
N ASN A 21 -15.04 -15.77 -37.54
CA ASN A 21 -15.81 -14.55 -37.51
C ASN A 21 -14.87 -13.36 -37.22
N THR A 22 -14.56 -12.60 -38.27
CA THR A 22 -13.68 -11.42 -38.15
C THR A 22 -14.46 -10.33 -37.44
N ASN A 23 -14.25 -10.20 -36.13
CA ASN A 23 -14.72 -9.03 -35.41
C ASN A 23 -13.91 -7.83 -35.89
N PRO A 24 -14.54 -6.80 -36.53
CA PRO A 24 -13.82 -5.66 -37.09
C PRO A 24 -13.11 -4.81 -36.03
N ARG A 25 -13.32 -5.09 -34.74
CA ARG A 25 -12.64 -4.45 -33.59
C ARG A 25 -11.41 -5.20 -33.11
N SER A 26 -11.10 -6.37 -33.67
CA SER A 26 -9.93 -7.15 -33.26
C SER A 26 -8.67 -6.60 -33.91
N THR A 27 -7.63 -6.41 -33.12
CA THR A 27 -6.28 -6.07 -33.63
C THR A 27 -5.57 -7.34 -34.10
N VAL A 28 -4.53 -7.18 -34.91
CA VAL A 28 -3.66 -8.30 -35.30
C VAL A 28 -3.14 -9.05 -34.08
N ALA A 29 -2.71 -8.33 -33.04
CA ALA A 29 -2.20 -8.92 -31.81
C ALA A 29 -3.22 -9.84 -31.08
N THR A 30 -4.52 -9.51 -31.11
CA THR A 30 -5.57 -10.33 -30.50
C THR A 30 -6.00 -11.50 -31.37
N LEU A 31 -5.94 -11.33 -32.70
CA LEU A 31 -6.26 -12.41 -33.65
C LEU A 31 -5.21 -13.49 -33.72
N THR A 32 -3.94 -13.10 -33.50
CA THR A 32 -2.78 -14.01 -33.59
C THR A 32 -2.32 -14.54 -32.24
N GLU A 33 -3.05 -14.26 -31.16
CA GLU A 33 -2.70 -14.63 -29.77
C GLU A 33 -1.39 -13.98 -29.26
N ILE A 34 -0.77 -13.09 -30.06
CA ILE A 34 0.46 -12.35 -29.64
C ILE A 34 0.22 -11.57 -28.34
N ALA A 35 -0.95 -10.97 -28.19
CA ALA A 35 -1.31 -10.23 -26.97
C ALA A 35 -1.27 -11.11 -25.73
N ASP A 36 -1.71 -12.38 -25.82
CA ASP A 36 -1.75 -13.31 -24.70
C ASP A 36 -0.35 -13.79 -24.32
N HIS A 37 0.55 -13.93 -25.29
CA HIS A 37 1.96 -14.22 -25.05
C HIS A 37 2.74 -13.01 -24.55
N ALA A 38 2.40 -11.80 -24.99
CA ALA A 38 3.05 -10.58 -24.55
C ALA A 38 2.70 -10.18 -23.10
N ARG A 39 1.49 -10.50 -22.61
CA ARG A 39 1.09 -10.18 -21.23
C ARG A 39 2.05 -10.73 -20.16
N PRO A 40 2.36 -12.04 -20.11
CA PRO A 40 3.32 -12.55 -19.14
C PRO A 40 4.72 -11.94 -19.30
N LEU A 41 5.14 -11.65 -20.53
CA LEU A 41 6.42 -10.97 -20.76
C LEU A 41 6.44 -9.58 -20.10
N TRP A 42 5.38 -8.78 -20.29
CA TRP A 42 5.28 -7.45 -19.66
C TRP A 42 5.14 -7.52 -18.14
N ILE A 43 4.48 -8.55 -17.61
CA ILE A 43 4.35 -8.74 -16.15
C ILE A 43 5.72 -9.03 -15.53
N ILE A 44 6.57 -9.82 -16.20
CA ILE A 44 7.87 -10.27 -15.70
C ILE A 44 8.97 -9.24 -15.95
N ALA A 45 9.05 -8.71 -17.16
CA ALA A 45 10.15 -7.87 -17.64
C ALA A 45 9.80 -6.37 -17.72
N GLY A 46 8.53 -6.00 -17.57
CA GLY A 46 8.09 -4.61 -17.68
C GLY A 46 8.37 -3.79 -16.44
N ASP A 47 8.74 -2.52 -16.62
CA ASP A 47 8.82 -1.54 -15.54
C ASP A 47 7.41 -1.06 -15.16
N ARG A 48 7.06 -1.29 -13.91
CA ARG A 48 5.77 -0.83 -13.38
C ARG A 48 5.83 0.64 -13.06
N ARG A 49 4.89 1.40 -13.62
CA ARG A 49 4.79 2.84 -13.42
C ARG A 49 3.41 3.24 -12.95
N CYS A 50 3.36 4.27 -12.12
CA CYS A 50 2.11 4.86 -11.67
C CYS A 50 1.35 5.45 -12.88
N LEU A 51 0.05 5.18 -12.95
CA LEU A 51 -0.80 5.67 -14.05
C LEU A 51 -1.09 7.17 -13.95
N GLN A 52 -0.90 7.77 -12.77
CA GLN A 52 -1.19 9.19 -12.55
C GLN A 52 0.02 10.08 -12.81
N ASP A 53 1.19 9.69 -12.33
CA ASP A 53 2.39 10.53 -12.35
C ASP A 53 3.60 9.91 -13.06
N GLY A 54 3.50 8.67 -13.54
CA GLY A 54 4.57 7.98 -14.26
C GLY A 54 5.75 7.50 -13.41
N HIS A 55 5.75 7.75 -12.10
CA HIS A 55 6.82 7.31 -11.22
C HIS A 55 6.91 5.79 -11.09
N PRO A 56 8.11 5.23 -10.87
CA PRO A 56 8.27 3.79 -10.66
C PRO A 56 7.45 3.31 -9.47
N VAL A 57 6.73 2.20 -9.65
CA VAL A 57 5.99 1.54 -8.58
C VAL A 57 6.73 0.27 -8.19
N ARG A 58 7.18 0.18 -6.94
CA ARG A 58 7.94 -0.96 -6.41
C ARG A 58 7.28 -1.49 -5.15
N ARG A 59 7.45 -2.78 -4.92
CA ARG A 59 7.13 -3.36 -3.62
C ARG A 59 8.28 -3.05 -2.67
N ARG A 60 7.97 -2.47 -1.52
CA ARG A 60 8.95 -2.18 -0.47
C ARG A 60 8.89 -3.22 0.64
N SER A 61 10.03 -3.63 1.14
CA SER A 61 10.16 -4.36 2.38
C SER A 61 10.00 -3.41 3.59
N LEU A 62 9.90 -3.98 4.79
CA LEU A 62 9.97 -3.18 6.03
C LEU A 62 11.28 -2.39 6.10
N ASP A 63 12.41 -3.03 5.75
CA ASP A 63 13.72 -2.40 5.79
C ASP A 63 13.85 -1.24 4.78
N ASP A 64 13.28 -1.38 3.57
CA ASP A 64 13.23 -0.27 2.60
C ASP A 64 12.42 0.92 3.13
N ASN A 65 11.30 0.65 3.81
CA ASN A 65 10.49 1.70 4.44
C ASN A 65 11.24 2.36 5.60
N LEU A 66 11.98 1.60 6.40
CA LEU A 66 12.83 2.14 7.47
C LEU A 66 13.95 3.03 6.91
N ARG A 67 14.64 2.59 5.85
CA ARG A 67 15.66 3.39 5.17
C ARG A 67 15.13 4.71 4.63
N ALA A 68 13.91 4.72 4.12
CA ALA A 68 13.28 5.96 3.64
C ALA A 68 13.10 7.00 4.77
N LEU A 69 13.01 6.56 6.03
CA LEU A 69 12.87 7.41 7.20
C LEU A 69 14.20 7.86 7.79
N GLU A 70 15.35 7.29 7.37
CA GLU A 70 16.69 7.65 7.86
C GLU A 70 17.10 9.09 7.53
N SER A 71 16.42 9.73 6.57
CA SER A 71 16.65 11.15 6.25
C SER A 71 16.04 12.11 7.28
N ILE A 72 15.20 11.61 8.19
CA ILE A 72 14.58 12.43 9.24
C ILE A 72 15.63 12.73 10.32
N PRO A 73 15.84 14.01 10.68
CA PRO A 73 16.83 14.39 11.67
C PRO A 73 16.57 13.78 13.05
N ASP A 74 17.65 13.42 13.76
CA ASP A 74 17.57 13.00 15.16
C ASP A 74 16.91 14.08 16.03
N GLY A 75 16.16 13.64 17.03
CA GLY A 75 15.39 14.54 17.91
C GLY A 75 14.02 14.94 17.35
N THR A 76 13.70 14.58 16.10
CA THR A 76 12.38 14.85 15.51
C THR A 76 11.31 13.99 16.19
N ARG A 77 10.18 14.60 16.55
CA ARG A 77 9.02 13.85 17.05
C ARG A 77 8.31 13.14 15.91
N LEU A 78 8.17 11.84 16.06
CA LEU A 78 7.50 10.95 15.09
C LEU A 78 6.19 10.41 15.66
N MET A 79 5.21 10.24 14.82
CA MET A 79 3.97 9.55 15.13
C MET A 79 3.70 8.50 14.07
N VAL A 80 3.67 7.23 14.48
CA VAL A 80 3.35 6.11 13.60
C VAL A 80 1.85 5.91 13.60
N VAL A 81 1.24 5.98 12.42
CA VAL A 81 -0.22 5.83 12.24
C VAL A 81 -0.53 4.79 11.18
N ALA A 82 -1.68 4.17 11.29
CA ALA A 82 -2.16 3.21 10.31
C ALA A 82 -3.62 3.50 9.92
N PRO A 83 -3.96 3.51 8.62
CA PRO A 83 -5.33 3.70 8.17
C PRO A 83 -6.17 2.47 8.53
N VAL A 84 -7.26 2.68 9.27
CA VAL A 84 -8.15 1.61 9.73
C VAL A 84 -9.43 1.58 8.91
N ALA A 85 -10.07 2.72 8.73
CA ALA A 85 -11.32 2.83 8.00
C ALA A 85 -11.42 4.15 7.23
N LYS A 86 -12.07 4.07 6.06
CA LYS A 86 -12.42 5.21 5.24
C LYS A 86 -13.84 5.00 4.76
N ASP A 87 -14.81 5.55 5.49
CA ASP A 87 -16.23 5.28 5.27
C ASP A 87 -17.09 6.34 6.00
N LYS A 88 -18.38 6.06 6.10
CA LYS A 88 -19.37 6.86 6.82
C LYS A 88 -19.08 6.91 8.33
N PRO A 89 -19.47 7.96 9.04
CA PRO A 89 -19.20 8.13 10.47
C PRO A 89 -19.62 6.96 11.37
N SER A 90 -20.71 6.26 11.05
CA SER A 90 -21.15 5.08 11.81
C SER A 90 -20.13 3.93 11.78
N VAL A 91 -19.55 3.67 10.59
CA VAL A 91 -18.51 2.63 10.42
C VAL A 91 -17.22 3.03 11.14
N LEU A 92 -16.86 4.31 11.08
CA LEU A 92 -15.70 4.84 11.79
C LEU A 92 -15.88 4.75 13.30
N LEU A 93 -17.09 4.97 13.82
CA LEU A 93 -17.40 4.85 15.25
C LEU A 93 -17.26 3.40 15.74
N GLU A 94 -17.77 2.42 14.97
CA GLU A 94 -17.60 1.00 15.29
C GLU A 94 -16.13 0.59 15.26
N ALA A 95 -15.39 1.04 14.26
CA ALA A 95 -13.95 0.80 14.15
C ALA A 95 -13.17 1.42 15.33
N SER A 96 -13.54 2.64 15.76
CA SER A 96 -12.94 3.30 16.92
C SER A 96 -13.19 2.51 18.20
N ALA A 97 -14.41 2.00 18.41
CA ALA A 97 -14.75 1.17 19.56
C ALA A 97 -13.98 -0.16 19.56
N ASP A 98 -13.76 -0.76 18.38
CA ASP A 98 -12.94 -1.96 18.24
C ASP A 98 -11.47 -1.71 18.62
N LEU A 99 -10.90 -0.61 18.17
CA LEU A 99 -9.55 -0.20 18.54
C LEU A 99 -9.39 -0.08 20.07
N GLY A 100 -10.39 0.47 20.76
CA GLY A 100 -10.40 0.55 22.22
C GLY A 100 -10.36 -0.82 22.89
N ARG A 101 -11.15 -1.78 22.43
CA ARG A 101 -11.11 -3.17 22.93
C ARG A 101 -9.77 -3.85 22.72
N ARG A 102 -9.02 -3.43 21.69
CA ARG A 102 -7.70 -3.96 21.36
C ARG A 102 -6.55 -3.22 22.05
N GLY A 103 -6.88 -2.26 22.93
CA GLY A 103 -5.91 -1.58 23.78
C GLY A 103 -5.27 -0.33 23.20
N PHE A 104 -5.73 0.15 22.05
CA PHE A 104 -5.29 1.45 21.53
C PHE A 104 -5.95 2.59 22.32
N SER A 105 -5.25 3.70 22.48
CA SER A 105 -5.74 4.83 23.27
C SER A 105 -5.97 6.10 22.43
N ARG A 106 -5.40 6.17 21.24
CA ARG A 106 -5.43 7.36 20.40
C ARG A 106 -5.71 7.00 18.94
N VAL A 107 -6.43 7.90 18.28
CA VAL A 107 -6.76 7.82 16.86
C VAL A 107 -6.53 9.18 16.19
N ARG A 108 -6.50 9.19 14.88
CA ARG A 108 -6.52 10.39 14.05
C ARG A 108 -7.79 10.34 13.19
N VAL A 109 -8.63 11.36 13.31
CA VAL A 109 -9.87 11.53 12.54
C VAL A 109 -9.67 12.70 11.58
N ASP A 110 -9.67 12.43 10.28
CA ASP A 110 -9.43 13.45 9.22
C ASP A 110 -8.21 14.35 9.52
N GLY A 111 -7.13 13.76 9.99
CA GLY A 111 -5.90 14.47 10.32
C GLY A 111 -5.81 15.01 11.76
N VAL A 112 -6.88 15.02 12.52
CA VAL A 112 -6.91 15.49 13.90
C VAL A 112 -6.67 14.34 14.87
N VAL A 113 -5.60 14.43 15.67
CA VAL A 113 -5.27 13.43 16.70
C VAL A 113 -6.12 13.67 17.94
N ALA A 114 -6.74 12.60 18.44
CA ALA A 114 -7.62 12.63 19.61
C ALA A 114 -7.48 11.33 20.40
N THR A 115 -7.92 11.35 21.67
CA THR A 115 -8.18 10.14 22.42
C THR A 115 -9.42 9.44 21.86
N LEU A 116 -9.60 8.15 22.17
CA LEU A 116 -10.80 7.43 21.73
C LEU A 116 -12.11 8.05 22.27
N GLU A 117 -12.06 8.63 23.47
CA GLU A 117 -13.20 9.32 24.07
C GLU A 117 -13.56 10.59 23.32
N GLU A 118 -12.57 11.41 22.99
CA GLU A 118 -12.73 12.63 22.19
C GLU A 118 -13.15 12.32 20.76
N ALA A 119 -12.64 11.22 20.19
CA ALA A 119 -12.95 10.79 18.84
C ALA A 119 -14.44 10.47 18.65
N ALA A 120 -15.11 9.93 19.66
CA ALA A 120 -16.56 9.69 19.62
C ALA A 120 -17.35 10.98 19.36
N GLY A 121 -16.94 12.09 19.97
CA GLY A 121 -17.52 13.42 19.71
C GLY A 121 -17.21 13.95 18.32
N LEU A 122 -15.97 13.76 17.84
CA LEU A 122 -15.56 14.16 16.49
C LEU A 122 -16.31 13.39 15.40
N LEU A 123 -16.52 12.08 15.61
CA LEU A 123 -17.22 11.21 14.68
C LEU A 123 -18.74 11.43 14.67
N SER A 124 -19.33 11.86 15.81
CA SER A 124 -20.76 12.11 15.92
C SER A 124 -21.21 13.48 15.37
N GLY A 125 -20.29 14.45 15.31
CA GLY A 125 -20.62 15.83 14.95
C GLY A 125 -20.17 16.30 13.56
N ARG A 126 -19.43 15.48 12.82
CA ARG A 126 -18.85 15.83 11.51
C ARG A 126 -19.11 14.73 10.48
N GLU A 127 -19.07 15.10 9.21
CA GLU A 127 -18.93 14.15 8.10
C GLU A 127 -17.49 13.60 8.05
N ALA A 128 -17.06 12.94 9.13
CA ALA A 128 -15.75 12.31 9.17
C ALA A 128 -15.64 11.22 8.09
N LYS A 129 -14.50 11.19 7.39
CA LYS A 129 -14.28 10.30 6.23
C LYS A 129 -13.19 9.28 6.47
N GLN A 130 -12.25 9.55 7.36
CA GLN A 130 -11.08 8.72 7.59
C GLN A 130 -10.76 8.58 9.07
N LEU A 131 -10.47 7.35 9.48
CA LEU A 131 -9.99 7.00 10.79
C LEU A 131 -8.67 6.26 10.67
N ASP A 132 -7.63 6.78 11.31
CA ASP A 132 -6.35 6.13 11.47
C ASP A 132 -6.12 5.82 12.95
N VAL A 133 -5.45 4.73 13.26
CA VAL A 133 -4.99 4.44 14.62
C VAL A 133 -3.59 5.03 14.82
N VAL A 134 -3.36 5.65 15.98
CA VAL A 134 -2.01 6.04 16.41
C VAL A 134 -1.38 4.86 17.12
N VAL A 135 -0.38 4.26 16.48
CA VAL A 135 0.30 3.06 16.97
C VAL A 135 1.36 3.40 18.00
N ASP A 136 2.21 4.40 17.70
CA ASP A 136 3.27 4.83 18.62
C ASP A 136 3.67 6.29 18.38
N ARG A 137 4.34 6.87 19.38
CA ARG A 137 4.98 8.20 19.32
C ARG A 137 6.40 8.06 19.80
N ILE A 138 7.35 8.37 18.92
CA ILE A 138 8.78 8.13 19.08
C ILE A 138 9.52 9.43 18.82
N VAL A 139 10.66 9.60 19.42
CA VAL A 139 11.63 10.65 19.04
C VAL A 139 12.69 9.99 18.18
N ALA A 140 12.92 10.48 16.96
CA ALA A 140 13.91 9.94 16.04
C ALA A 140 15.31 9.93 16.67
N GLY A 141 16.04 8.84 16.48
CA GLY A 141 17.39 8.67 16.97
C GLY A 141 17.92 7.26 16.73
N PRO A 142 19.25 7.06 16.78
CA PRO A 142 19.88 5.79 16.42
C PRO A 142 19.41 4.62 17.29
N ASP A 143 19.15 4.87 18.59
CA ASP A 143 18.71 3.84 19.53
C ASP A 143 17.21 3.46 19.35
N GLN A 144 16.47 4.20 18.55
CA GLN A 144 15.03 4.00 18.37
C GLN A 144 14.67 3.17 17.13
N ARG A 145 15.67 2.76 16.33
CA ARG A 145 15.43 2.01 15.09
C ARG A 145 14.63 0.71 15.33
N SER A 146 14.98 -0.06 16.37
CA SER A 146 14.27 -1.30 16.69
C SER A 146 12.82 -1.02 17.07
N ARG A 147 12.59 -0.04 17.95
CA ARG A 147 11.23 0.35 18.35
C ARG A 147 10.40 0.87 17.18
N LEU A 148 11.00 1.64 16.28
CA LEU A 148 10.35 2.13 15.08
C LEU A 148 9.97 0.95 14.16
N ALA A 149 10.85 -0.06 14.03
CA ALA A 149 10.56 -1.25 13.24
C ALA A 149 9.36 -2.03 13.82
N ASP A 150 9.34 -2.30 15.13
CA ASP A 150 8.24 -2.99 15.81
C ASP A 150 6.91 -2.22 15.65
N SER A 151 6.98 -0.89 15.78
CA SER A 151 5.81 -0.01 15.62
C SER A 151 5.29 0.00 14.18
N LEU A 152 6.19 -0.04 13.19
CA LEU A 152 5.81 -0.13 11.77
C LEU A 152 5.23 -1.49 11.43
N GLU A 153 5.76 -2.60 11.97
CA GLU A 153 5.17 -3.93 11.78
C GLU A 153 3.73 -3.96 12.30
N LEU A 154 3.51 -3.41 13.50
CA LEU A 154 2.17 -3.29 14.06
C LEU A 154 1.28 -2.39 13.18
N ALA A 155 1.79 -1.24 12.74
CA ALA A 155 1.05 -0.33 11.87
C ALA A 155 0.68 -0.98 10.52
N PHE A 156 1.59 -1.71 9.89
CA PHE A 156 1.29 -2.44 8.66
C PHE A 156 0.25 -3.55 8.85
N ARG A 157 0.24 -4.19 10.01
CA ARG A 157 -0.79 -5.18 10.35
C ARG A 157 -2.16 -4.53 10.49
N GLU A 158 -2.26 -3.42 11.21
CA GLU A 158 -3.50 -2.67 11.41
C GLU A 158 -4.00 -2.00 10.11
N GLY A 159 -3.11 -1.40 9.33
CA GLY A 159 -3.41 -0.67 8.12
C GLY A 159 -3.44 -1.52 6.84
N ARG A 160 -3.51 -2.87 6.96
CA ARG A 160 -3.52 -3.78 5.80
C ARG A 160 -2.36 -3.49 4.85
N HIS A 161 -1.13 -3.55 5.40
CA HIS A 161 0.13 -3.27 4.71
C HIS A 161 0.34 -1.81 4.29
N ARG A 162 -0.41 -0.87 4.85
CA ARG A 162 -0.22 0.58 4.72
C ARG A 162 -0.02 1.20 6.08
N ALA A 163 0.89 2.17 6.17
CA ALA A 163 1.16 2.95 7.35
C ALA A 163 1.60 4.35 6.94
N SER A 164 1.59 5.30 7.86
CA SER A 164 2.24 6.59 7.68
C SER A 164 3.06 6.94 8.92
N VAL A 165 4.17 7.63 8.70
CA VAL A 165 4.94 8.26 9.76
C VAL A 165 4.80 9.77 9.61
N LEU A 166 4.26 10.40 10.63
CA LEU A 166 4.17 11.85 10.72
C LEU A 166 5.42 12.35 11.44
N ALA A 167 6.23 13.16 10.78
CA ALA A 167 7.40 13.81 11.34
C ALA A 167 7.09 15.27 11.63
N GLU A 168 7.42 15.76 12.85
CA GLU A 168 7.21 17.15 13.21
C GLU A 168 8.37 18.01 12.70
N LYS A 169 8.02 18.99 11.86
CA LYS A 169 8.97 19.96 11.32
C LYS A 169 8.37 21.36 11.43
N ASP A 170 9.06 22.25 12.11
CA ASP A 170 8.65 23.66 12.27
C ASP A 170 7.19 23.82 12.78
N GLY A 171 6.79 22.96 13.71
CA GLY A 171 5.42 22.97 14.28
C GLY A 171 4.33 22.40 13.36
N ARG A 172 4.70 21.80 12.24
CA ARG A 172 3.81 21.12 11.30
C ARG A 172 4.17 19.65 11.21
N TRP A 173 3.18 18.82 10.86
CA TRP A 173 3.38 17.40 10.62
C TRP A 173 3.56 17.17 9.12
N GLU A 174 4.71 16.62 8.74
CA GLU A 174 4.99 16.11 7.41
C GLU A 174 4.68 14.61 7.37
N GLU A 175 3.86 14.17 6.41
CA GLU A 175 3.41 12.79 6.34
C GLU A 175 4.24 11.99 5.32
N HIS A 176 4.90 10.93 5.79
CA HIS A 176 5.60 9.95 4.99
C HIS A 176 4.72 8.71 4.84
N VAL A 177 4.15 8.52 3.65
CA VAL A 177 3.30 7.35 3.35
C VAL A 177 4.16 6.13 3.06
N LEU A 178 3.87 5.04 3.74
CA LEU A 178 4.61 3.79 3.69
C LEU A 178 3.69 2.65 3.25
N SER A 179 4.21 1.70 2.46
CA SER A 179 3.44 0.55 1.99
C SER A 179 4.33 -0.67 1.79
N LEU A 180 3.79 -1.86 2.08
CA LEU A 180 4.37 -3.15 1.69
C LEU A 180 3.77 -3.67 0.38
N HIS A 181 2.78 -2.99 -0.17
CA HIS A 181 2.23 -3.28 -1.48
C HIS A 181 2.97 -2.54 -2.59
N LEU A 182 2.65 -2.91 -3.83
CA LEU A 182 3.00 -2.10 -5.00
C LEU A 182 2.21 -0.79 -4.93
N ALA A 183 2.87 0.28 -4.56
CA ALA A 183 2.28 1.60 -4.43
C ALA A 183 3.20 2.68 -5.00
N CYS A 184 2.61 3.76 -5.48
CA CYS A 184 3.34 4.97 -5.82
C CYS A 184 3.65 5.75 -4.54
N GLU A 185 4.83 6.35 -4.49
CA GLU A 185 5.26 7.16 -3.33
C GLU A 185 4.62 8.54 -3.29
N HIS A 186 4.09 9.02 -4.42
CA HIS A 186 3.60 10.38 -4.59
C HIS A 186 2.07 10.49 -4.58
N CYS A 187 1.39 9.41 -4.92
CA CYS A 187 -0.07 9.37 -4.96
C CYS A 187 -0.63 8.09 -4.31
#